data_5cdd0ea9e11e9a6ad0dce0f033ff5872
#
_entry.id   5cdd0ea9e11e9a6ad0dce0f033ff5872
#
_cell.length_a   1.000
_cell.length_b   1.000
_cell.length_c   1.000
_cell.angle_alpha   90.00
_cell.angle_beta   90.00
_cell.angle_gamma   90.00
#
_symmetry.space_group_name_H-M   'P 1'
#
loop_
_entity.id
_entity.type
_entity.pdbx_description
1 polymer ?
#
loop_
_entity_poly.entity_id
_entity_poly.type
_entity_poly.pdbx_seq_one_letter_code
_entity_poly.pdbx_strand_id
1 'polypeptide(L)'
;MIIKYATVKRKPKRLLALTGLTLREFKTLLPAFARVLNKTQSKMVTQGGTPRLRVIGGGRKAVLSRDEDKLLFILVYVKTYPLQVVMSELFDMSVAGVNHWIHRLLPVVKQALEDLGVKPERNPQDFARREGRRAYEHEFIIDGTERRRQRPKDPEKQALHYSGKKKAHTDKNLVITDKKTKRVTFLSKTYIGKRNDKKKVAQPQVALLGAIERAARLSGP
;
A
#
# COMPACT_ATOMS: atom_id res chain seq x y z
N MET A 1 -20.51 15.31 6.59
CA MET A 1 -19.15 14.99 6.17
C MET A 1 -18.27 16.23 6.30
N ILE A 2 -17.28 16.15 7.20
CA ILE A 2 -16.37 17.26 7.51
C ILE A 2 -15.27 17.38 6.42
N ILE A 3 -14.81 16.24 5.89
CA ILE A 3 -13.75 16.18 4.86
C ILE A 3 -14.37 15.75 3.52
N LYS A 4 -14.36 16.66 2.52
CA LYS A 4 -14.78 16.41 1.12
C LYS A 4 -13.64 16.70 0.17
N TYR A 5 -13.49 15.90 -0.89
CA TYR A 5 -12.47 16.15 -1.91
C TYR A 5 -12.61 17.56 -2.52
N ALA A 6 -13.82 17.99 -2.81
CA ALA A 6 -14.09 19.32 -3.36
C ALA A 6 -13.47 20.48 -2.53
N THR A 7 -13.42 20.31 -1.20
CA THR A 7 -12.83 21.29 -0.27
C THR A 7 -11.31 21.08 -0.13
N VAL A 8 -10.87 19.82 -0.01
CA VAL A 8 -9.46 19.49 0.25
C VAL A 8 -8.59 19.78 -0.96
N LYS A 9 -9.07 19.55 -2.19
CA LYS A 9 -8.32 19.82 -3.43
C LYS A 9 -7.87 21.27 -3.59
N ARG A 10 -8.61 22.22 -2.96
CA ARG A 10 -8.27 23.65 -2.97
C ARG A 10 -7.08 24.00 -2.05
N LYS A 11 -6.67 23.07 -1.19
CA LYS A 11 -5.58 23.23 -0.22
C LYS A 11 -4.53 22.13 -0.42
N PRO A 12 -3.59 22.28 -1.40
CA PRO A 12 -2.65 21.20 -1.78
C PRO A 12 -1.83 20.63 -0.61
N LYS A 13 -1.36 21.49 0.30
CA LYS A 13 -0.63 21.06 1.51
C LYS A 13 -1.50 20.16 2.41
N ARG A 14 -2.79 20.47 2.56
CA ARG A 14 -3.72 19.65 3.33
C ARG A 14 -4.01 18.31 2.65
N LEU A 15 -4.18 18.31 1.33
CA LEU A 15 -4.35 17.07 0.56
C LEU A 15 -3.13 16.14 0.75
N LEU A 16 -1.92 16.68 0.59
CA LEU A 16 -0.69 15.94 0.78
C LEU A 16 -0.56 15.38 2.21
N ALA A 17 -0.85 16.18 3.22
CA ALA A 17 -0.81 15.76 4.63
C ALA A 17 -1.80 14.62 4.92
N LEU A 18 -3.02 14.69 4.38
CA LEU A 18 -4.08 13.72 4.62
C LEU A 18 -3.92 12.43 3.82
N THR A 19 -3.40 12.50 2.59
CA THR A 19 -3.39 11.36 1.65
C THR A 19 -1.99 10.84 1.34
N GLY A 20 -0.95 11.64 1.60
CA GLY A 20 0.41 11.37 1.13
C GLY A 20 0.62 11.61 -0.37
N LEU A 21 -0.40 12.10 -1.08
CA LEU A 21 -0.35 12.35 -2.53
C LEU A 21 -0.49 13.84 -2.83
N THR A 22 0.26 14.30 -3.83
CA THR A 22 0.03 15.59 -4.47
C THR A 22 -1.29 15.57 -5.27
N LEU A 23 -1.80 16.74 -5.61
CA LEU A 23 -3.01 16.83 -6.43
C LEU A 23 -2.85 16.16 -7.81
N ARG A 24 -1.64 16.23 -8.38
CA ARG A 24 -1.31 15.57 -9.65
C ARG A 24 -1.38 14.06 -9.52
N GLU A 25 -0.75 13.49 -8.51
CA GLU A 25 -0.76 12.04 -8.25
C GLU A 25 -2.17 11.53 -7.92
N PHE A 26 -2.94 12.29 -7.13
CA PHE A 26 -4.34 11.96 -6.86
C PHE A 26 -5.16 11.89 -8.14
N LYS A 27 -5.03 12.88 -9.04
CA LYS A 27 -5.70 12.92 -10.35
C LYS A 27 -5.26 11.78 -11.27
N THR A 28 -4.01 11.34 -11.19
CA THR A 28 -3.51 10.18 -11.96
C THR A 28 -4.08 8.87 -11.44
N LEU A 29 -4.20 8.72 -10.10
CA LEU A 29 -4.73 7.50 -9.49
C LEU A 29 -6.25 7.37 -9.67
N LEU A 30 -6.98 8.47 -9.66
CA LEU A 30 -8.45 8.48 -9.66
C LEU A 30 -9.09 7.71 -10.83
N PRO A 31 -8.67 7.84 -12.09
CA PRO A 31 -9.26 7.08 -13.20
C PRO A 31 -9.05 5.58 -13.08
N ALA A 32 -7.85 5.15 -12.66
CA ALA A 32 -7.56 3.74 -12.43
C ALA A 32 -8.41 3.17 -11.27
N PHE A 33 -8.52 3.93 -10.18
CA PHE A 33 -9.37 3.57 -9.05
C PHE A 33 -10.84 3.44 -9.45
N ALA A 34 -11.40 4.40 -10.18
CA ALA A 34 -12.79 4.38 -10.63
C ALA A 34 -13.06 3.17 -11.55
N ARG A 35 -12.15 2.86 -12.48
CA ARG A 35 -12.25 1.69 -13.36
C ARG A 35 -12.31 0.39 -12.57
N VAL A 36 -11.40 0.19 -11.62
CA VAL A 36 -11.38 -1.02 -10.78
C VAL A 36 -12.62 -1.09 -9.90
N LEU A 37 -13.04 0.02 -9.31
CA LEU A 37 -14.25 0.10 -8.49
C LEU A 37 -15.50 -0.32 -9.29
N ASN A 38 -15.68 0.19 -10.49
CA ASN A 38 -16.81 -0.14 -11.37
C ASN A 38 -16.77 -1.62 -11.76
N LYS A 39 -15.58 -2.17 -12.12
CA LYS A 39 -15.40 -3.59 -12.42
C LYS A 39 -15.75 -4.49 -11.23
N THR A 40 -15.39 -4.07 -10.02
CA THR A 40 -15.71 -4.81 -8.79
C THR A 40 -17.21 -4.76 -8.49
N GLN A 41 -17.85 -3.61 -8.73
CA GLN A 41 -19.29 -3.44 -8.52
C GLN A 41 -20.12 -4.26 -9.51
N SER A 42 -19.74 -4.29 -10.78
CA SER A 42 -20.44 -5.08 -11.81
C SER A 42 -20.40 -6.59 -11.56
N LYS A 43 -19.40 -7.07 -10.81
CA LYS A 43 -19.27 -8.49 -10.43
C LYS A 43 -20.03 -8.88 -9.15
N MET A 44 -20.70 -7.93 -8.47
CA MET A 44 -21.45 -8.25 -7.25
C MET A 44 -22.68 -9.09 -7.57
N VAL A 45 -22.66 -10.33 -7.12
CA VAL A 45 -23.82 -11.22 -7.07
C VAL A 45 -24.60 -11.01 -5.76
N THR A 46 -25.85 -11.44 -5.73
CA THR A 46 -26.66 -11.48 -4.50
C THR A 46 -26.09 -12.54 -3.53
N GLN A 47 -26.54 -12.55 -2.26
CA GLN A 47 -26.16 -13.60 -1.29
C GLN A 47 -26.44 -15.02 -1.78
N GLY A 48 -27.39 -15.20 -2.70
CA GLY A 48 -27.71 -16.50 -3.32
C GLY A 48 -26.92 -16.81 -4.59
N GLY A 49 -25.85 -16.06 -4.90
CA GLY A 49 -25.00 -16.32 -6.07
C GLY A 49 -25.59 -15.88 -7.42
N THR A 50 -26.81 -15.32 -7.44
CA THR A 50 -27.45 -14.83 -8.68
C THR A 50 -26.98 -13.42 -9.03
N PRO A 51 -26.85 -13.09 -10.34
CA PRO A 51 -26.54 -11.73 -10.77
C PRO A 51 -27.58 -10.72 -10.25
N ARG A 52 -27.14 -9.55 -9.81
CA ARG A 52 -28.08 -8.49 -9.40
C ARG A 52 -28.83 -7.96 -10.61
N LEU A 53 -30.16 -8.01 -10.56
CA LEU A 53 -31.03 -7.44 -11.57
C LEU A 53 -31.15 -5.89 -11.47
N ARG A 54 -30.84 -5.32 -10.30
CA ARG A 54 -30.94 -3.86 -10.09
C ARG A 54 -29.58 -3.19 -10.28
N VAL A 55 -29.59 -2.10 -11.03
CA VAL A 55 -28.39 -1.25 -11.22
C VAL A 55 -27.89 -0.76 -9.85
N ILE A 56 -26.58 -0.83 -9.65
CA ILE A 56 -25.93 -0.38 -8.43
C ILE A 56 -26.09 1.15 -8.33
N GLY A 57 -26.59 1.62 -7.18
CA GLY A 57 -26.83 3.04 -6.94
C GLY A 57 -28.30 3.50 -7.01
N GLY A 58 -29.22 2.59 -7.33
CA GLY A 58 -30.67 2.88 -7.38
C GLY A 58 -31.39 3.06 -6.04
N GLY A 59 -30.66 3.04 -4.90
CA GLY A 59 -31.20 3.23 -3.57
C GLY A 59 -30.82 4.58 -2.95
N ARG A 60 -30.95 4.68 -1.60
CA ARG A 60 -30.52 5.86 -0.84
C ARG A 60 -29.06 6.19 -1.18
N LYS A 61 -28.79 7.47 -1.49
CA LYS A 61 -27.43 7.92 -1.79
C LYS A 61 -26.50 7.64 -0.62
N ALA A 62 -25.40 6.93 -0.87
CA ALA A 62 -24.38 6.69 0.13
C ALA A 62 -23.67 7.99 0.51
N VAL A 63 -23.18 8.09 1.73
CA VAL A 63 -22.36 9.23 2.22
C VAL A 63 -21.18 9.49 1.28
N LEU A 64 -20.48 8.44 0.87
CA LEU A 64 -19.43 8.49 -0.16
C LEU A 64 -20.05 8.23 -1.53
N SER A 65 -20.74 9.23 -2.11
CA SER A 65 -21.40 9.08 -3.41
C SER A 65 -20.41 9.19 -4.58
N ARG A 66 -19.41 10.09 -4.48
CA ARG A 66 -18.43 10.35 -5.54
C ARG A 66 -17.19 9.48 -5.39
N ASP A 67 -16.59 9.09 -6.50
CA ASP A 67 -15.39 8.26 -6.49
C ASP A 67 -14.17 9.00 -5.92
N GLU A 68 -14.11 10.32 -6.09
CA GLU A 68 -13.09 11.16 -5.48
C GLU A 68 -13.17 11.13 -3.95
N ASP A 69 -14.38 11.16 -3.38
CA ASP A 69 -14.58 11.09 -1.93
C ASP A 69 -14.27 9.69 -1.40
N LYS A 70 -14.59 8.63 -2.16
CA LYS A 70 -14.19 7.25 -1.83
C LYS A 70 -12.67 7.08 -1.85
N LEU A 71 -12.00 7.60 -2.87
CA LEU A 71 -10.54 7.57 -2.96
C LEU A 71 -9.92 8.39 -1.81
N LEU A 72 -10.43 9.60 -1.54
CA LEU A 72 -9.96 10.41 -0.42
C LEU A 72 -10.11 9.66 0.91
N PHE A 73 -11.27 9.05 1.17
CA PHE A 73 -11.55 8.28 2.38
C PHE A 73 -10.51 7.19 2.61
N ILE A 74 -10.27 6.35 1.61
CA ILE A 74 -9.36 5.22 1.78
C ILE A 74 -7.89 5.67 1.87
N LEU A 75 -7.49 6.72 1.17
CA LEU A 75 -6.14 7.28 1.28
C LEU A 75 -5.88 7.92 2.64
N VAL A 76 -6.86 8.63 3.22
CA VAL A 76 -6.77 9.15 4.59
C VAL A 76 -6.58 8.00 5.56
N TYR A 77 -7.36 6.93 5.44
CA TYR A 77 -7.23 5.76 6.30
C TYR A 77 -5.84 5.11 6.18
N VAL A 78 -5.37 4.86 4.96
CA VAL A 78 -4.06 4.21 4.73
C VAL A 78 -2.89 5.07 5.20
N LYS A 79 -2.97 6.40 5.02
CA LYS A 79 -1.90 7.34 5.39
C LYS A 79 -1.78 7.55 6.90
N THR A 80 -2.90 7.70 7.59
CA THR A 80 -2.91 8.12 8.99
C THR A 80 -3.28 6.99 9.97
N TYR A 81 -3.86 5.90 9.45
CA TYR A 81 -4.34 4.73 10.19
C TYR A 81 -5.09 5.08 11.48
N PRO A 82 -6.11 5.94 11.40
CA PRO A 82 -6.82 6.41 12.59
C PRO A 82 -7.79 5.36 13.10
N LEU A 83 -8.26 5.53 14.34
CA LEU A 83 -9.36 4.75 14.87
C LEU A 83 -10.60 4.92 13.98
N GLN A 84 -11.39 3.85 13.81
CA GLN A 84 -12.59 3.90 12.98
C GLN A 84 -13.63 4.91 13.51
N VAL A 85 -13.66 5.15 14.84
CA VAL A 85 -14.48 6.22 15.44
C VAL A 85 -14.07 7.59 14.92
N VAL A 86 -12.76 7.88 14.81
CA VAL A 86 -12.27 9.15 14.24
C VAL A 86 -12.68 9.28 12.78
N MET A 87 -12.60 8.21 12.00
CA MET A 87 -13.06 8.20 10.61
C MET A 87 -14.57 8.42 10.50
N SER A 88 -15.36 7.88 11.44
CA SER A 88 -16.81 8.07 11.46
C SER A 88 -17.18 9.54 11.63
N GLU A 89 -16.52 10.26 12.51
CA GLU A 89 -16.70 11.71 12.70
C GLU A 89 -16.24 12.51 11.46
N LEU A 90 -15.04 12.22 10.94
CA LEU A 90 -14.50 12.94 9.79
C LEU A 90 -15.37 12.81 8.52
N PHE A 91 -15.97 11.66 8.32
CA PHE A 91 -16.76 11.35 7.12
C PHE A 91 -18.28 11.27 7.38
N ASP A 92 -18.72 11.57 8.61
CA ASP A 92 -20.15 11.63 8.98
C ASP A 92 -20.89 10.34 8.61
N MET A 93 -20.42 9.23 9.15
CA MET A 93 -21.02 7.91 8.96
C MET A 93 -20.86 7.04 10.22
N SER A 94 -21.61 5.97 10.33
CA SER A 94 -21.45 5.02 11.43
C SER A 94 -20.10 4.30 11.38
N VAL A 95 -19.60 3.84 12.54
CA VAL A 95 -18.37 3.02 12.63
C VAL A 95 -18.48 1.76 11.77
N ALA A 96 -19.65 1.11 11.75
CA ALA A 96 -19.92 -0.03 10.88
C ALA A 96 -19.80 0.34 9.39
N GLY A 97 -20.27 1.54 9.00
CA GLY A 97 -20.12 2.08 7.66
C GLY A 97 -18.64 2.31 7.30
N VAL A 98 -17.85 2.86 8.23
CA VAL A 98 -16.40 3.02 8.07
C VAL A 98 -15.73 1.67 7.80
N ASN A 99 -16.00 0.67 8.65
CA ASN A 99 -15.45 -0.68 8.49
C ASN A 99 -15.82 -1.27 7.12
N HIS A 100 -17.10 -1.20 6.73
CA HIS A 100 -17.57 -1.66 5.42
C HIS A 100 -16.80 -0.99 4.27
N TRP A 101 -16.64 0.33 4.28
CA TRP A 101 -15.93 1.05 3.24
C TRP A 101 -14.43 0.75 3.20
N ILE A 102 -13.78 0.58 4.34
CA ILE A 102 -12.37 0.17 4.40
C ILE A 102 -12.18 -1.17 3.69
N HIS A 103 -12.93 -2.19 4.09
CA HIS A 103 -12.81 -3.53 3.50
C HIS A 103 -13.13 -3.56 2.01
N ARG A 104 -14.06 -2.73 1.57
CA ARG A 104 -14.44 -2.62 0.17
C ARG A 104 -13.43 -1.88 -0.68
N LEU A 105 -12.87 -0.76 -0.20
CA LEU A 105 -12.01 0.13 -0.99
C LEU A 105 -10.53 -0.23 -0.97
N LEU A 106 -10.06 -0.89 0.09
CA LEU A 106 -8.66 -1.27 0.22
C LEU A 106 -8.18 -2.20 -0.92
N PRO A 107 -8.91 -3.26 -1.29
CA PRO A 107 -8.55 -4.07 -2.46
C PRO A 107 -8.58 -3.28 -3.78
N VAL A 108 -9.52 -2.34 -3.92
CA VAL A 108 -9.65 -1.51 -5.12
C VAL A 108 -8.44 -0.61 -5.30
N VAL A 109 -7.99 0.09 -4.25
CA VAL A 109 -6.75 0.91 -4.30
C VAL A 109 -5.55 0.03 -4.62
N LYS A 110 -5.46 -1.14 -3.97
CA LYS A 110 -4.36 -2.08 -4.21
C LYS A 110 -4.28 -2.46 -5.69
N GLN A 111 -5.40 -2.82 -6.31
CA GLN A 111 -5.45 -3.18 -7.71
C GLN A 111 -5.19 -1.98 -8.63
N ALA A 112 -5.73 -0.81 -8.33
CA ALA A 112 -5.49 0.40 -9.10
C ALA A 112 -4.01 0.81 -9.13
N LEU A 113 -3.29 0.66 -8.01
CA LEU A 113 -1.85 0.88 -7.95
C LEU A 113 -1.05 -0.18 -8.74
N GLU A 114 -1.55 -1.41 -8.80
CA GLU A 114 -0.99 -2.49 -9.60
C GLU A 114 -1.15 -2.21 -11.09
N ASP A 115 -2.36 -1.84 -11.51
CA ASP A 115 -2.67 -1.46 -12.90
C ASP A 115 -1.83 -0.27 -13.39
N LEU A 116 -1.44 0.62 -12.49
CA LEU A 116 -0.54 1.75 -12.78
C LEU A 116 0.95 1.37 -12.75
N GLY A 117 1.30 0.15 -12.36
CA GLY A 117 2.70 -0.29 -12.24
C GLY A 117 3.54 0.46 -11.21
N VAL A 118 2.88 1.10 -10.21
CA VAL A 118 3.58 1.91 -9.20
C VAL A 118 3.85 1.15 -7.90
N LYS A 119 3.39 -0.09 -7.80
CA LYS A 119 3.71 -0.94 -6.66
C LYS A 119 5.19 -1.35 -6.66
N PRO A 120 5.83 -1.43 -5.48
CA PRO A 120 7.16 -1.99 -5.37
C PRO A 120 7.14 -3.47 -5.76
N GLU A 121 8.20 -3.90 -6.45
CA GLU A 121 8.40 -5.30 -6.78
C GLU A 121 8.60 -6.13 -5.51
N ARG A 122 8.10 -7.37 -5.51
CA ARG A 122 8.18 -8.28 -4.37
C ARG A 122 9.10 -9.47 -4.63
N ASN A 123 9.29 -9.80 -5.90
CA ASN A 123 10.17 -10.88 -6.33
C ASN A 123 11.55 -10.31 -6.67
N PRO A 124 12.65 -10.81 -6.04
CA PRO A 124 13.99 -10.33 -6.32
C PRO A 124 14.45 -10.52 -7.77
N GLN A 125 14.04 -11.65 -8.41
CA GLN A 125 14.42 -11.93 -9.79
C GLN A 125 13.73 -10.95 -10.77
N ASP A 126 12.44 -10.68 -10.56
CA ASP A 126 11.70 -9.73 -11.39
C ASP A 126 12.20 -8.31 -11.19
N PHE A 127 12.55 -7.94 -9.95
CA PHE A 127 13.22 -6.68 -9.65
C PHE A 127 14.55 -6.55 -10.40
N ALA A 128 15.42 -7.57 -10.30
CA ALA A 128 16.71 -7.55 -10.98
C ALA A 128 16.56 -7.46 -12.51
N ARG A 129 15.59 -8.17 -13.08
CA ARG A 129 15.29 -8.11 -14.53
C ARG A 129 14.82 -6.73 -14.97
N ARG A 130 13.95 -6.09 -14.16
CA ARG A 130 13.38 -4.77 -14.47
C ARG A 130 14.37 -3.65 -14.29
N GLU A 131 15.09 -3.65 -13.17
CA GLU A 131 15.96 -2.55 -12.76
C GLU A 131 17.44 -2.80 -13.12
N GLY A 132 17.83 -4.03 -13.45
CA GLY A 132 19.22 -4.37 -13.79
C GLY A 132 19.75 -3.56 -14.98
N ARG A 133 18.92 -3.29 -15.98
CA ARG A 133 19.27 -2.41 -17.13
C ARG A 133 19.40 -0.93 -16.73
N ARG A 134 18.76 -0.51 -15.63
CA ARG A 134 18.76 0.86 -15.13
C ARG A 134 19.77 1.08 -14.00
N ALA A 135 20.40 0.01 -13.52
CA ALA A 135 21.31 0.06 -12.37
C ALA A 135 22.54 0.96 -12.63
N TYR A 136 22.90 1.20 -13.87
CA TYR A 136 23.98 2.14 -14.24
C TYR A 136 23.55 3.62 -14.17
N GLU A 137 22.24 3.90 -14.27
CA GLU A 137 21.71 5.26 -14.31
C GLU A 137 21.09 5.69 -12.97
N HIS A 138 20.83 4.74 -12.08
CA HIS A 138 20.11 4.96 -10.83
C HIS A 138 20.90 4.48 -9.62
N GLU A 139 21.01 5.35 -8.63
CA GLU A 139 21.49 4.98 -7.30
C GLU A 139 20.32 4.47 -6.46
N PHE A 140 20.54 3.31 -5.82
CA PHE A 140 19.56 2.71 -4.92
C PHE A 140 20.00 2.77 -3.47
N ILE A 141 19.08 3.12 -2.59
CA ILE A 141 19.26 3.05 -1.14
C ILE A 141 18.58 1.77 -0.65
N ILE A 142 19.34 0.93 0.04
CA ILE A 142 18.84 -0.33 0.62
C ILE A 142 18.78 -0.15 2.14
N ASP A 143 17.58 -0.36 2.71
CA ASP A 143 17.38 -0.23 4.15
C ASP A 143 16.47 -1.34 4.69
N GLY A 144 16.68 -1.69 5.96
CA GLY A 144 15.85 -2.63 6.70
C GLY A 144 14.80 -1.89 7.54
N THR A 145 13.54 -1.93 7.14
CA THR A 145 12.47 -1.37 7.97
C THR A 145 11.97 -2.39 8.99
N GLU A 146 11.78 -1.95 10.22
CA GLU A 146 11.32 -2.75 11.34
C GLU A 146 10.02 -2.16 11.90
N ARG A 147 8.94 -2.93 11.84
CA ARG A 147 7.60 -2.52 12.28
C ARG A 147 7.20 -3.24 13.55
N ARG A 148 6.67 -2.51 14.51
CA ARG A 148 6.06 -3.11 15.70
C ARG A 148 4.85 -3.96 15.32
N ARG A 149 4.70 -5.09 16.01
CA ARG A 149 3.52 -5.95 15.91
C ARG A 149 2.93 -6.19 17.30
N GLN A 150 1.70 -6.61 17.34
CA GLN A 150 1.07 -7.04 18.58
C GLN A 150 1.80 -8.28 19.13
N ARG A 151 2.00 -8.33 20.45
CA ARG A 151 2.63 -9.46 21.13
C ARG A 151 1.87 -10.75 20.82
N PRO A 152 2.49 -11.79 20.27
CA PRO A 152 1.85 -13.08 20.08
C PRO A 152 1.43 -13.70 21.42
N LYS A 153 0.36 -14.49 21.43
CA LYS A 153 -0.04 -15.26 22.63
C LYS A 153 0.90 -16.43 22.88
N ASP A 154 1.39 -17.05 21.84
CA ASP A 154 2.29 -18.20 21.86
C ASP A 154 3.71 -17.79 22.29
N PRO A 155 4.32 -18.42 23.33
CA PRO A 155 5.64 -18.07 23.83
C PRO A 155 6.76 -18.26 22.80
N GLU A 156 6.69 -19.31 21.96
CA GLU A 156 7.71 -19.56 20.92
C GLU A 156 7.67 -18.45 19.86
N LYS A 157 6.47 -18.07 19.43
CA LYS A 157 6.28 -16.94 18.51
C LYS A 157 6.71 -15.61 19.15
N GLN A 158 6.52 -15.43 20.45
CA GLN A 158 7.07 -14.26 21.16
C GLN A 158 8.58 -14.19 21.02
N ALA A 159 9.29 -15.30 21.33
CA ALA A 159 10.75 -15.37 21.23
C ALA A 159 11.25 -15.12 19.80
N LEU A 160 10.54 -15.62 18.77
CA LEU A 160 10.89 -15.44 17.36
C LEU A 160 10.72 -13.98 16.88
N HIS A 161 9.70 -13.29 17.36
CA HIS A 161 9.40 -11.92 16.91
C HIS A 161 10.01 -10.84 17.79
N TYR A 162 10.64 -11.18 18.92
CA TYR A 162 11.24 -10.20 19.81
C TYR A 162 12.52 -9.62 19.25
N SER A 163 12.55 -8.31 19.06
CA SER A 163 13.73 -7.54 18.67
C SER A 163 14.43 -7.00 19.90
N GLY A 164 15.60 -7.51 20.22
CA GLY A 164 16.43 -6.99 21.33
C GLY A 164 16.83 -5.52 21.14
N LYS A 165 17.06 -5.08 19.89
CA LYS A 165 17.37 -3.69 19.55
C LYS A 165 16.21 -2.74 19.84
N LYS A 166 14.96 -3.14 19.51
CA LYS A 166 13.76 -2.32 19.70
C LYS A 166 13.04 -2.60 21.01
N LYS A 167 13.48 -3.62 21.78
CA LYS A 167 12.81 -4.12 22.99
C LYS A 167 11.31 -4.31 22.80
N ALA A 168 10.92 -4.83 21.66
CA ALA A 168 9.52 -5.02 21.25
C ALA A 168 9.38 -6.17 20.25
N HIS A 169 8.16 -6.70 20.09
CA HIS A 169 7.85 -7.67 19.03
C HIS A 169 7.72 -6.93 17.70
N THR A 170 8.45 -7.37 16.69
CA THR A 170 8.56 -6.68 15.41
C THR A 170 8.57 -7.65 14.24
N ASP A 171 8.21 -7.11 13.08
CA ASP A 171 8.39 -7.72 11.77
C ASP A 171 9.32 -6.83 10.94
N LYS A 172 10.18 -7.45 10.12
CA LYS A 172 11.19 -6.76 9.31
C LYS A 172 10.90 -6.94 7.81
N ASN A 173 11.17 -5.90 7.05
CA ASN A 173 11.21 -5.96 5.58
C ASN A 173 12.47 -5.27 5.08
N LEU A 174 13.01 -5.75 3.97
CA LEU A 174 14.00 -5.05 3.18
C LEU A 174 13.29 -4.11 2.21
N VAL A 175 13.74 -2.88 2.13
CA VAL A 175 13.21 -1.84 1.24
C VAL A 175 14.32 -1.35 0.35
N ILE A 176 14.09 -1.26 -0.95
CA ILE A 176 14.98 -0.58 -1.89
C ILE A 176 14.25 0.64 -2.42
N THR A 177 14.92 1.79 -2.31
CA THR A 177 14.40 3.08 -2.74
C THR A 177 15.32 3.66 -3.80
N ASP A 178 14.77 4.10 -4.90
CA ASP A 178 15.48 4.88 -5.91
C ASP A 178 15.81 6.26 -5.32
N LYS A 179 17.10 6.62 -5.30
CA LYS A 179 17.59 7.88 -4.71
C LYS A 179 17.09 9.10 -5.45
N LYS A 180 16.92 9.04 -6.79
CA LYS A 180 16.47 10.13 -7.63
C LYS A 180 14.97 10.38 -7.50
N THR A 181 14.16 9.34 -7.64
CA THR A 181 12.70 9.47 -7.62
C THR A 181 12.11 9.40 -6.22
N LYS A 182 12.88 8.97 -5.21
CA LYS A 182 12.45 8.72 -3.82
C LYS A 182 11.34 7.68 -3.71
N ARG A 183 11.17 6.85 -4.73
CA ARG A 183 10.16 5.78 -4.75
C ARG A 183 10.72 4.48 -4.20
N VAL A 184 9.91 3.77 -3.45
CA VAL A 184 10.18 2.39 -3.07
C VAL A 184 9.97 1.52 -4.30
N THR A 185 11.06 0.94 -4.83
CA THR A 185 11.06 0.11 -6.03
C THR A 185 10.96 -1.38 -5.70
N PHE A 186 11.47 -1.78 -4.52
CA PHE A 186 11.38 -3.15 -4.03
C PHE A 186 10.99 -3.20 -2.56
N LEU A 187 10.17 -4.18 -2.20
CA LEU A 187 9.78 -4.48 -0.82
C LEU A 187 9.79 -6.00 -0.61
N SER A 188 10.73 -6.50 0.18
CA SER A 188 10.86 -7.94 0.45
C SER A 188 9.63 -8.55 1.12
N LYS A 189 9.57 -9.88 1.15
CA LYS A 189 8.69 -10.59 2.09
C LYS A 189 8.99 -10.18 3.54
N THR A 190 8.02 -10.40 4.42
CA THR A 190 8.16 -10.09 5.84
C THR A 190 9.00 -11.15 6.54
N TYR A 191 9.96 -10.72 7.34
CA TYR A 191 10.81 -11.56 8.18
C TYR A 191 10.48 -11.33 9.66
N ILE A 192 10.78 -12.33 10.48
CA ILE A 192 10.62 -12.28 11.94
C ILE A 192 11.64 -11.34 12.60
N GLY A 193 11.25 -10.64 13.67
CA GLY A 193 12.03 -9.60 14.33
C GLY A 193 13.37 -10.03 14.94
N LYS A 194 13.47 -11.29 15.44
CA LYS A 194 14.70 -11.86 16.01
C LYS A 194 15.86 -12.00 15.01
N ARG A 195 15.61 -11.92 13.70
CA ARG A 195 16.66 -12.06 12.69
C ARG A 195 17.68 -10.93 12.83
N ASN A 196 18.93 -11.30 13.19
CA ASN A 196 20.06 -10.37 13.23
C ASN A 196 20.37 -9.87 11.83
N ASP A 197 20.46 -8.53 11.69
CA ASP A 197 20.66 -7.83 10.43
C ASP A 197 21.99 -8.21 9.73
N LYS A 198 23.01 -8.60 10.50
CA LYS A 198 24.35 -8.86 9.97
C LYS A 198 24.56 -10.22 9.30
N LYS A 199 23.82 -11.28 9.64
CA LYS A 199 24.10 -12.63 9.10
C LYS A 199 23.02 -13.26 8.21
N LYS A 200 21.76 -12.81 8.27
CA LYS A 200 20.65 -13.46 7.54
C LYS A 200 19.78 -12.51 6.70
N VAL A 201 19.85 -11.20 6.92
CA VAL A 201 19.35 -10.20 5.96
C VAL A 201 20.35 -10.07 4.80
N ALA A 202 21.62 -10.37 5.03
CA ALA A 202 22.64 -10.40 4.00
C ALA A 202 22.36 -11.42 2.87
N GLN A 203 21.75 -12.59 3.16
CA GLN A 203 21.50 -13.58 2.10
C GLN A 203 20.52 -13.12 1.03
N PRO A 204 19.33 -12.54 1.35
CA PRO A 204 18.48 -11.92 0.33
C PRO A 204 19.09 -10.66 -0.28
N GLN A 205 19.85 -9.87 0.49
CA GLN A 205 20.58 -8.71 -0.02
C GLN A 205 21.69 -9.11 -0.98
N VAL A 206 22.52 -10.07 -0.60
CA VAL A 206 23.60 -10.60 -1.45
C VAL A 206 23.03 -11.29 -2.68
N ALA A 207 21.96 -12.08 -2.54
CA ALA A 207 21.30 -12.68 -3.69
C ALA A 207 20.68 -11.63 -4.62
N LEU A 208 20.09 -10.56 -4.06
CA LEU A 208 19.52 -9.47 -4.82
C LEU A 208 20.60 -8.60 -5.47
N LEU A 209 21.64 -8.21 -4.75
CA LEU A 209 22.79 -7.48 -5.29
C LEU A 209 23.52 -8.32 -6.35
N GLY A 210 23.77 -9.60 -6.10
CA GLY A 210 24.33 -10.49 -7.10
C GLY A 210 23.43 -10.74 -8.31
N ALA A 211 22.12 -10.65 -8.17
CA ALA A 211 21.19 -10.70 -9.29
C ALA A 211 21.19 -9.40 -10.10
N ILE A 212 21.27 -8.25 -9.43
CA ILE A 212 21.41 -6.93 -10.05
C ILE A 212 22.75 -6.85 -10.81
N GLU A 213 23.85 -7.25 -10.19
CA GLU A 213 25.18 -7.28 -10.82
C GLU A 213 25.25 -8.23 -12.03
N ARG A 214 24.64 -9.42 -11.94
CA ARG A 214 24.55 -10.35 -13.07
C ARG A 214 23.69 -9.80 -14.21
N ALA A 215 22.54 -9.20 -13.90
CA ALA A 215 21.69 -8.57 -14.91
C ALA A 215 22.40 -7.39 -15.58
N ALA A 216 23.17 -6.62 -14.82
CA ALA A 216 24.00 -5.54 -15.32
C ALA A 216 25.08 -6.07 -16.29
N ARG A 217 25.83 -7.14 -15.92
CA ARG A 217 26.85 -7.75 -16.78
C ARG A 217 26.30 -8.35 -18.08
N LEU A 218 25.06 -8.85 -18.08
CA LEU A 218 24.41 -9.42 -19.27
C LEU A 218 23.85 -8.35 -20.23
N SER A 219 23.75 -7.09 -19.78
CA SER A 219 23.29 -5.94 -20.55
C SER A 219 24.41 -4.96 -20.93
N GLY A 220 25.67 -5.35 -20.79
CA GLY A 220 26.84 -4.61 -21.30
C GLY A 220 26.82 -4.43 -22.81
N PRO A 221 27.53 -3.40 -23.32
CA PRO A 221 27.44 -2.93 -24.69
C PRO A 221 27.72 -4.01 -25.71
#